data_1f08b367516cc46933a24ce7b0a93b70
#
_entry.id   1f08b367516cc46933a24ce7b0a93b70
#
_cell.length_a   1.000
_cell.length_b   1.000
_cell.length_c   1.000
_cell.angle_alpha   90.00
_cell.angle_beta   90.00
_cell.angle_gamma   90.00
#
_symmetry.space_group_name_H-M   'P 1'
#
loop_
_entity.id
_entity.type
_entity.pdbx_description
1 polymer ?
#
loop_
_entity_poly.entity_id
_entity_poly.type
_entity_poly.pdbx_seq_one_letter_code
_entity_poly.pdbx_strand_id
1 'polypeptide(L)'
;MRKILFLSFLVAAAGLVPTACKMAPNDNSGDTVAASVFAPIDTAAINRRARAKAVKLAHAKDSVDIFYIGSGSTKQRLQLVSYPSRRDTLVYGKTRHIKRSGNTDVGSVVRVAFWVSGSDSLVKSVEQL
;
A
#
# COMPACT_ATOMS: atom_id res chain seq x y z
N MET A 1 7.05 -13.91 -73.92
CA MET A 1 7.11 -13.01 -72.81
C MET A 1 6.14 -13.37 -71.64
N ARG A 2 4.97 -13.99 -71.88
CA ARG A 2 4.03 -14.40 -70.83
C ARG A 2 4.50 -15.52 -69.89
N LYS A 3 5.38 -16.43 -70.37
CA LYS A 3 5.87 -17.56 -69.54
C LYS A 3 6.93 -17.17 -68.53
N ILE A 4 7.66 -16.10 -68.75
CA ILE A 4 8.70 -15.62 -67.82
C ILE A 4 8.05 -14.90 -66.60
N LEU A 5 6.91 -14.23 -66.81
CA LEU A 5 6.18 -13.58 -65.80
C LEU A 5 5.58 -14.57 -64.74
N PHE A 6 5.13 -15.75 -65.22
CA PHE A 6 4.63 -16.78 -64.32
C PHE A 6 5.72 -17.41 -63.46
N LEU A 7 6.92 -17.54 -64.00
CA LEU A 7 8.05 -18.13 -63.28
C LEU A 7 8.56 -17.19 -62.18
N SER A 8 8.56 -15.88 -62.44
CA SER A 8 8.94 -14.89 -61.42
C SER A 8 7.94 -14.79 -60.30
N PHE A 9 6.63 -14.97 -60.58
CA PHE A 9 5.59 -14.97 -59.57
C PHE A 9 5.64 -16.22 -58.68
N LEU A 10 6.00 -17.35 -59.22
CA LEU A 10 6.13 -18.61 -58.47
C LEU A 10 7.33 -18.59 -57.53
N VAL A 11 8.45 -17.97 -57.92
CA VAL A 11 9.62 -17.80 -57.03
C VAL A 11 9.35 -16.80 -55.91
N ALA A 12 8.56 -15.75 -56.16
CA ALA A 12 8.17 -14.80 -55.13
C ALA A 12 7.20 -15.41 -54.10
N ALA A 13 6.32 -16.33 -54.50
CA ALA A 13 5.42 -17.04 -53.62
C ALA A 13 6.11 -18.08 -52.72
N ALA A 14 7.21 -18.69 -53.20
CA ALA A 14 7.98 -19.65 -52.41
C ALA A 14 8.86 -19.02 -51.31
N GLY A 15 9.14 -17.73 -51.40
CA GLY A 15 9.97 -17.01 -50.44
C GLY A 15 9.23 -16.56 -49.17
N LEU A 16 7.91 -16.70 -49.13
CA LEU A 16 7.08 -16.16 -48.01
C LEU A 16 6.66 -17.20 -46.95
N VAL A 17 7.10 -18.45 -47.06
CA VAL A 17 6.58 -19.52 -46.18
C VAL A 17 7.46 -19.91 -44.99
N PRO A 18 8.69 -19.44 -44.75
CA PRO A 18 9.45 -19.97 -43.63
C PRO A 18 9.42 -19.14 -42.35
N THR A 19 8.59 -18.13 -42.22
CA THR A 19 8.57 -17.36 -40.96
C THR A 19 7.52 -17.79 -39.93
N ALA A 20 6.69 -18.80 -40.26
CA ALA A 20 5.64 -19.29 -39.35
C ALA A 20 6.13 -20.32 -38.33
N CYS A 21 7.37 -20.79 -38.39
CA CYS A 21 7.85 -21.85 -37.48
C CYS A 21 8.73 -21.35 -36.31
N LYS A 22 8.78 -20.06 -36.03
CA LYS A 22 9.51 -19.54 -34.88
C LYS A 22 8.62 -19.22 -33.68
N MET A 23 7.37 -19.63 -33.67
CA MET A 23 6.55 -19.68 -32.48
C MET A 23 6.41 -21.12 -31.96
N ALA A 24 7.48 -21.89 -31.99
CA ALA A 24 7.59 -22.95 -31.03
C ALA A 24 7.65 -22.23 -29.67
N PRO A 25 6.76 -22.55 -28.72
CA PRO A 25 6.93 -22.08 -27.35
C PRO A 25 8.37 -22.47 -27.00
N ASN A 26 9.14 -21.48 -26.58
CA ASN A 26 10.42 -21.74 -25.98
C ASN A 26 10.08 -22.66 -24.80
N ASP A 27 10.27 -23.97 -24.99
CA ASP A 27 10.28 -24.91 -23.90
C ASP A 27 11.50 -24.57 -23.04
N ASN A 28 11.44 -23.42 -22.39
CA ASN A 28 12.10 -23.22 -21.15
C ASN A 28 11.40 -24.17 -20.16
N SER A 29 11.69 -25.47 -20.38
CA SER A 29 11.40 -26.48 -19.38
C SER A 29 12.15 -26.09 -18.13
N GLY A 30 11.44 -25.38 -17.25
CA GLY A 30 11.93 -25.08 -15.95
C GLY A 30 12.29 -23.63 -15.70
N ASP A 31 11.37 -22.71 -15.92
CA ASP A 31 11.24 -21.65 -14.96
C ASP A 31 10.74 -22.32 -13.65
N THR A 32 11.69 -22.95 -12.98
CA THR A 32 11.48 -23.51 -11.64
C THR A 32 11.31 -22.31 -10.73
N VAL A 33 10.08 -21.81 -10.67
CA VAL A 33 9.66 -20.84 -9.68
C VAL A 33 10.07 -21.43 -8.33
N ALA A 34 10.93 -20.73 -7.61
CA ALA A 34 11.44 -21.21 -6.33
C ALA A 34 10.26 -21.69 -5.47
N ALA A 35 10.38 -22.84 -4.85
CA ALA A 35 9.32 -23.45 -4.03
C ALA A 35 8.80 -22.49 -2.94
N SER A 36 9.59 -21.52 -2.56
CA SER A 36 9.20 -20.42 -1.64
C SER A 36 8.04 -19.56 -2.14
N VAL A 37 7.82 -19.48 -3.47
CA VAL A 37 6.67 -18.74 -4.04
C VAL A 37 5.36 -19.49 -3.78
N PHE A 38 5.43 -20.81 -3.66
CA PHE A 38 4.29 -21.66 -3.36
C PHE A 38 4.22 -22.07 -1.87
N ALA A 39 5.14 -21.54 -1.05
CA ALA A 39 5.06 -21.76 0.38
C ALA A 39 3.73 -21.24 0.92
N PRO A 40 2.97 -22.01 1.69
CA PRO A 40 1.71 -21.54 2.25
C PRO A 40 1.97 -20.31 3.10
N ILE A 41 1.21 -19.24 2.82
CA ILE A 41 1.31 -18.01 3.61
C ILE A 41 1.04 -18.35 5.07
N ASP A 42 1.93 -17.97 5.98
CA ASP A 42 1.75 -18.19 7.42
C ASP A 42 0.54 -17.38 7.94
N THR A 43 -0.63 -17.93 7.72
CA THR A 43 -1.91 -17.37 8.16
C THR A 43 -1.98 -17.24 9.69
N ALA A 44 -1.24 -18.06 10.42
CA ALA A 44 -1.20 -18.01 11.88
C ALA A 44 -0.48 -16.74 12.37
N ALA A 45 0.61 -16.34 11.70
CA ALA A 45 1.32 -15.09 12.01
C ALA A 45 0.48 -13.87 11.65
N ILE A 46 -0.19 -13.89 10.49
CA ILE A 46 -1.10 -12.82 10.05
C ILE A 46 -2.26 -12.69 11.05
N ASN A 47 -2.90 -13.80 11.42
CA ASN A 47 -4.00 -13.79 12.36
C ASN A 47 -3.58 -13.32 13.76
N ARG A 48 -2.38 -13.71 14.24
CA ARG A 48 -1.83 -13.17 15.50
C ARG A 48 -1.66 -11.66 15.47
N ARG A 49 -1.10 -11.13 14.40
CA ARG A 49 -0.93 -9.68 14.21
C ARG A 49 -2.28 -8.96 14.13
N ALA A 50 -3.24 -9.52 13.38
CA ALA A 50 -4.59 -8.98 13.28
C ALA A 50 -5.32 -8.98 14.63
N ARG A 51 -5.23 -10.08 15.42
CA ARG A 51 -5.80 -10.17 16.77
C ARG A 51 -5.14 -9.19 17.73
N ALA A 52 -3.82 -9.07 17.72
CA ALA A 52 -3.10 -8.11 18.57
C ALA A 52 -3.50 -6.66 18.24
N LYS A 53 -3.66 -6.34 16.96
CA LYS A 53 -4.14 -5.04 16.51
C LYS A 53 -5.60 -4.79 16.95
N ALA A 54 -6.47 -5.79 16.81
CA ALA A 54 -7.86 -5.69 17.23
C ALA A 54 -8.01 -5.50 18.76
N VAL A 55 -7.19 -6.21 19.56
CA VAL A 55 -7.16 -6.03 21.02
C VAL A 55 -6.71 -4.63 21.40
N LYS A 56 -5.65 -4.11 20.77
CA LYS A 56 -5.20 -2.72 21.00
C LYS A 56 -6.30 -1.72 20.68
N LEU A 57 -7.00 -1.89 19.54
CA LEU A 57 -8.11 -1.03 19.15
C LEU A 57 -9.31 -1.15 20.09
N ALA A 58 -9.61 -2.34 20.61
CA ALA A 58 -10.69 -2.54 21.55
C ALA A 58 -10.42 -1.84 22.90
N HIS A 59 -9.19 -1.96 23.43
CA HIS A 59 -8.78 -1.22 24.64
C HIS A 59 -8.70 0.28 24.41
N ALA A 60 -8.47 0.69 23.17
CA ALA A 60 -8.39 2.08 22.77
C ALA A 60 -9.75 2.76 22.65
N LYS A 61 -10.84 1.99 22.55
CA LYS A 61 -12.19 2.50 22.27
C LYS A 61 -12.70 3.49 23.32
N ASP A 62 -12.27 3.34 24.55
CA ASP A 62 -12.70 4.18 25.68
C ASP A 62 -11.68 5.29 26.01
N SER A 63 -10.62 5.45 25.23
CA SER A 63 -9.58 6.44 25.47
C SER A 63 -9.85 7.73 24.71
N VAL A 64 -9.85 8.83 25.44
CA VAL A 64 -10.06 10.19 24.89
C VAL A 64 -8.92 10.62 23.96
N ASP A 65 -7.75 9.98 24.05
CA ASP A 65 -6.53 10.36 23.34
C ASP A 65 -6.37 9.71 21.97
N ILE A 66 -7.39 9.00 21.47
CA ILE A 66 -7.32 8.25 20.22
C ILE A 66 -8.14 8.93 19.15
N PHE A 67 -7.50 9.09 17.99
CA PHE A 67 -8.05 9.83 16.88
C PHE A 67 -7.66 9.18 15.54
N TYR A 68 -8.40 9.53 14.48
CA TYR A 68 -7.94 9.39 13.10
C TYR A 68 -7.17 10.64 12.69
N ILE A 69 -6.15 10.48 11.85
CA ILE A 69 -5.48 11.62 11.22
C ILE A 69 -6.34 12.11 10.07
N GLY A 70 -6.72 13.38 10.11
CA GLY A 70 -7.51 14.03 9.07
C GLY A 70 -6.66 14.54 7.91
N SER A 71 -7.31 14.70 6.76
CA SER A 71 -6.68 15.18 5.51
C SER A 71 -6.22 16.65 5.56
N GLY A 72 -6.77 17.46 6.46
CA GLY A 72 -6.35 18.84 6.68
C GLY A 72 -5.08 19.01 7.52
N SER A 73 -4.35 17.93 7.78
CA SER A 73 -3.09 17.98 8.51
C SER A 73 -1.99 18.66 7.69
N THR A 74 -1.28 19.61 8.30
CA THR A 74 -0.19 20.37 7.70
C THR A 74 1.13 20.16 8.46
N LYS A 75 2.20 20.82 8.03
CA LYS A 75 3.49 20.79 8.76
C LYS A 75 3.37 21.33 10.19
N GLN A 76 2.55 22.35 10.42
CA GLN A 76 2.42 23.06 11.70
C GLN A 76 1.19 22.61 12.51
N ARG A 77 0.15 22.11 11.87
CA ARG A 77 -1.12 21.74 12.48
C ARG A 77 -1.46 20.27 12.20
N LEU A 78 -2.08 19.62 13.16
CA LEU A 78 -2.59 18.26 13.04
C LEU A 78 -4.10 18.30 13.12
N GLN A 79 -4.76 17.81 12.10
CA GLN A 79 -6.20 17.59 12.13
C GLN A 79 -6.46 16.20 12.68
N LEU A 80 -7.24 16.13 13.73
CA LEU A 80 -7.64 14.91 14.43
C LEU A 80 -9.15 14.75 14.30
N VAL A 81 -9.58 13.55 13.96
CA VAL A 81 -10.99 13.19 13.86
C VAL A 81 -11.30 12.18 14.94
N SER A 82 -12.38 12.41 15.69
CA SER A 82 -12.72 11.59 16.85
C SER A 82 -12.86 10.12 16.49
N TYR A 83 -12.29 9.24 17.33
CA TYR A 83 -12.44 7.80 17.22
C TYR A 83 -13.49 7.30 18.21
N PRO A 84 -14.39 6.38 17.85
CA PRO A 84 -14.61 5.79 16.51
C PRO A 84 -15.62 6.55 15.66
N SER A 85 -16.30 7.57 16.23
CA SER A 85 -17.50 8.20 15.67
C SER A 85 -17.27 9.01 14.40
N ARG A 86 -16.06 9.55 14.20
CA ARG A 86 -15.69 10.47 13.11
C ARG A 86 -16.56 11.75 13.01
N ARG A 87 -17.28 12.09 14.09
CA ARG A 87 -18.19 13.25 14.08
C ARG A 87 -17.47 14.56 14.31
N ASP A 88 -16.49 14.54 15.21
CA ASP A 88 -15.82 15.73 15.62
C ASP A 88 -14.44 15.83 14.98
N THR A 89 -14.13 17.02 14.50
CA THR A 89 -12.83 17.32 13.90
C THR A 89 -12.19 18.43 14.70
N LEU A 90 -11.00 18.14 15.22
CA LEU A 90 -10.22 19.05 16.03
C LEU A 90 -8.91 19.39 15.33
N VAL A 91 -8.44 20.60 15.45
CA VAL A 91 -7.17 21.04 14.87
C VAL A 91 -6.26 21.56 15.96
N TYR A 92 -5.13 20.88 16.14
CA TYR A 92 -4.13 21.25 17.13
C TYR A 92 -2.83 21.69 16.49
N GLY A 93 -2.13 22.60 17.17
CA GLY A 93 -0.75 22.93 16.82
C GLY A 93 0.18 21.75 17.12
N LYS A 94 1.24 21.62 16.37
CA LYS A 94 2.33 20.66 16.62
C LYS A 94 3.43 21.33 17.43
N THR A 95 4.03 20.61 18.36
CA THR A 95 5.27 21.06 19.00
C THR A 95 6.41 21.08 17.96
N ARG A 96 7.45 21.86 18.23
CA ARG A 96 8.62 21.98 17.34
C ARG A 96 9.30 20.63 17.07
N HIS A 97 9.26 19.73 18.03
CA HIS A 97 9.85 18.38 17.96
C HIS A 97 8.79 17.33 18.28
N ILE A 98 7.83 17.15 17.34
CA ILE A 98 6.82 16.11 17.48
C ILE A 98 7.46 14.72 17.30
N LYS A 99 7.26 13.82 18.26
CA LYS A 99 7.67 12.42 18.17
C LYS A 99 6.60 11.64 17.40
N ARG A 100 7.02 10.86 16.42
CA ARG A 100 6.13 9.99 15.64
C ARG A 100 6.61 8.56 15.75
N SER A 101 5.69 7.62 15.93
CA SER A 101 5.94 6.20 15.96
C SER A 101 4.94 5.48 15.06
N GLY A 102 5.45 4.67 14.13
CA GLY A 102 4.63 3.98 13.14
C GLY A 102 4.17 4.86 11.97
N ASN A 103 3.21 4.34 11.20
CA ASN A 103 2.63 5.06 10.07
C ASN A 103 1.61 6.11 10.56
N THR A 104 1.87 7.36 10.24
CA THR A 104 1.03 8.51 10.62
C THR A 104 0.38 9.18 9.41
N ASP A 105 -0.03 8.38 8.42
CA ASP A 105 -0.72 8.88 7.23
C ASP A 105 -2.18 9.23 7.52
N VAL A 106 -2.78 9.96 6.60
CA VAL A 106 -4.21 10.33 6.67
C VAL A 106 -5.08 9.08 6.78
N GLY A 107 -6.00 9.08 7.72
CA GLY A 107 -6.88 7.95 8.01
C GLY A 107 -6.31 6.92 8.99
N SER A 108 -5.04 7.00 9.38
CA SER A 108 -4.47 6.12 10.41
C SER A 108 -5.09 6.39 11.77
N VAL A 109 -5.29 5.31 12.54
CA VAL A 109 -5.69 5.40 13.96
C VAL A 109 -4.45 5.58 14.79
N VAL A 110 -4.44 6.65 15.57
CA VAL A 110 -3.27 7.06 16.35
C VAL A 110 -3.65 7.42 17.77
N ARG A 111 -2.74 7.15 18.69
CA ARG A 111 -2.75 7.71 20.03
C ARG A 111 -1.97 9.01 20.02
N VAL A 112 -2.55 10.05 20.58
CA VAL A 112 -1.96 11.39 20.61
C VAL A 112 -1.71 11.81 22.04
N ALA A 113 -0.49 12.23 22.33
CA ALA A 113 -0.17 12.88 23.60
C ALA A 113 -0.04 14.39 23.38
N PHE A 114 -0.68 15.12 24.26
CA PHE A 114 -0.70 16.58 24.24
C PHE A 114 0.28 17.14 25.27
N TRP A 115 0.79 18.32 24.98
CA TRP A 115 1.48 19.19 25.93
C TRP A 115 0.69 20.46 26.09
N VAL A 116 0.31 20.72 27.32
CA VAL A 116 -0.47 21.91 27.67
C VAL A 116 0.49 23.03 28.03
N SER A 117 0.39 24.16 27.33
CA SER A 117 1.18 25.37 27.58
C SER A 117 0.22 26.54 27.76
N GLY A 118 -0.06 26.88 29.00
CA GLY A 118 -1.07 27.90 29.31
C GLY A 118 -2.47 27.45 28.88
N SER A 119 -3.11 28.23 28.01
CA SER A 119 -4.42 27.93 27.43
C SER A 119 -4.36 27.01 26.20
N ASP A 120 -3.18 26.80 25.65
CA ASP A 120 -3.01 26.08 24.40
C ASP A 120 -2.57 24.61 24.61
N SER A 121 -3.18 23.72 23.85
CA SER A 121 -2.79 22.33 23.79
C SER A 121 -2.07 22.05 22.47
N LEU A 122 -0.83 21.59 22.58
CA LEU A 122 0.01 21.25 21.43
C LEU A 122 0.24 19.74 21.36
N VAL A 123 0.26 19.17 20.17
CA VAL A 123 0.58 17.75 19.98
C VAL A 123 2.07 17.52 20.20
N LYS A 124 2.40 16.68 21.18
CA LYS A 124 3.76 16.30 21.56
C LYS A 124 4.21 15.02 20.89
N SER A 125 3.35 14.01 20.84
CA SER A 125 3.66 12.73 20.20
C SER A 125 2.43 12.11 19.55
N VAL A 126 2.69 11.35 18.49
CA VAL A 126 1.70 10.59 17.74
C VAL A 126 2.23 9.17 17.57
N GLU A 127 1.49 8.19 18.02
CA GLU A 127 1.82 6.78 17.97
C GLU A 127 0.72 6.02 17.22
N GLN A 128 1.08 5.22 16.23
CA GLN A 128 0.13 4.35 15.54
C GLN A 128 -0.30 3.20 16.46
N LEU A 129 -1.60 2.90 16.45
CA LEU A 129 -2.20 1.76 17.16
C LEU A 129 -2.27 0.48 16.32
#